data_a866bb3a8b4347cc2c791fd9249853dd
#
_entry.id   a866bb3a8b4347cc2c791fd9249853dd
#
_cell.length_a   1.000
_cell.length_b   1.000
_cell.length_c   1.000
_cell.angle_alpha   90.00
_cell.angle_beta   90.00
_cell.angle_gamma   90.00
#
_symmetry.space_group_name_H-M   'P 1'
#
loop_
_entity.id
_entity.type
_entity.pdbx_description
1 polymer ?
#
loop_
_entity_poly.entity_id
_entity_poly.type
_entity_poly.pdbx_seq_one_letter_code
_entity_poly.pdbx_strand_id
1 'polypeptide(L)'
;MKKKGKNRIIIGCKTQLKDINTLFASIFTLTSLDFSHFDTSQVFNMKSLFFDMSTITDLDLSNFKTDNVTDMSLMFKDCSSLINLNLSNFNTNKVIYMKSMFDGCCSLINLNIDNFNTENVISMRSMFSFCSSLKNLNILHFKTNKVNDMRYMFYECSNIENLDLSNFNTENVKNMKCMFSKCLKLINLNIKNFCFNNINNYKDLSVILDISKNQKDSNIGNMFENINENCQIIFGN
;
A
#
# COMPACT_ATOMS: atom_id res chain seq x y z
N MET A 1 37.28 18.16 -12.84
CA MET A 1 36.00 17.66 -12.27
C MET A 1 36.21 16.27 -11.72
N LYS A 2 36.25 16.07 -10.40
CA LYS A 2 36.32 14.72 -9.79
C LYS A 2 34.98 14.03 -10.03
N LYS A 3 34.96 12.87 -10.73
CA LYS A 3 33.78 12.01 -10.79
C LYS A 3 33.38 11.65 -9.36
N LYS A 4 32.20 12.06 -8.91
CA LYS A 4 31.61 11.53 -7.68
C LYS A 4 31.50 10.00 -7.85
N GLY A 5 32.33 9.24 -7.14
CA GLY A 5 32.22 7.80 -7.11
C GLY A 5 30.86 7.42 -6.53
N LYS A 6 30.16 6.50 -7.20
CA LYS A 6 28.97 5.88 -6.61
C LYS A 6 29.42 5.15 -5.35
N ASN A 7 28.94 5.57 -4.18
CA ASN A 7 29.19 4.84 -2.95
C ASN A 7 28.44 3.50 -3.03
N ARG A 8 29.19 2.43 -3.29
CA ARG A 8 28.66 1.06 -3.33
C ARG A 8 28.88 0.43 -1.96
N ILE A 9 27.79 0.03 -1.30
CA ILE A 9 27.85 -0.75 -0.07
C ILE A 9 27.61 -2.21 -0.47
N ILE A 10 28.57 -3.08 -0.17
CA ILE A 10 28.41 -4.53 -0.33
C ILE A 10 28.09 -5.07 1.07
N ILE A 11 26.89 -5.65 1.20
CA ILE A 11 26.46 -6.27 2.44
C ILE A 11 26.67 -7.77 2.30
N GLY A 12 27.68 -8.29 3.03
CA GLY A 12 27.93 -9.72 3.16
C GLY A 12 27.51 -10.20 4.53
N CYS A 13 26.71 -11.24 4.62
CA CYS A 13 26.34 -11.86 5.88
C CYS A 13 26.90 -13.29 5.93
N LYS A 14 27.59 -13.64 7.03
CA LYS A 14 28.12 -15.00 7.27
C LYS A 14 27.05 -15.98 7.77
N THR A 15 25.92 -15.48 8.18
CA THR A 15 24.79 -16.27 8.73
C THR A 15 23.54 -16.02 7.90
N GLN A 16 22.66 -17.01 7.81
CA GLN A 16 21.37 -16.85 7.15
C GLN A 16 20.52 -15.83 7.93
N LEU A 17 20.13 -14.74 7.24
CA LEU A 17 19.25 -13.72 7.80
C LEU A 17 17.85 -14.28 7.92
N LYS A 18 17.22 -14.10 9.07
CA LYS A 18 15.83 -14.50 9.31
C LYS A 18 14.91 -13.29 9.52
N ASP A 19 15.41 -12.26 10.18
CA ASP A 19 14.73 -11.01 10.43
C ASP A 19 15.60 -9.87 9.91
N ILE A 20 15.10 -9.08 8.98
CA ILE A 20 15.78 -7.94 8.37
C ILE A 20 14.97 -6.66 8.53
N ASN A 21 14.09 -6.60 9.54
CA ASN A 21 13.31 -5.41 9.78
C ASN A 21 14.23 -4.20 9.96
N THR A 22 13.84 -3.06 9.41
CA THR A 22 14.56 -1.78 9.47
C THR A 22 16.02 -1.79 8.96
N LEU A 23 16.50 -2.86 8.32
CA LEU A 23 17.93 -3.01 7.99
C LEU A 23 18.49 -1.86 7.13
N PHE A 24 17.67 -1.29 6.24
CA PHE A 24 18.04 -0.16 5.37
C PHE A 24 17.24 1.11 5.70
N ALA A 25 16.51 1.13 6.81
CA ALA A 25 15.63 2.25 7.16
C ALA A 25 16.42 3.56 7.33
N SER A 26 15.84 4.66 6.83
CA SER A 26 16.34 6.04 7.01
C SER A 26 17.78 6.29 6.54
N ILE A 27 18.22 5.57 5.50
CA ILE A 27 19.53 5.81 4.90
C ILE A 27 19.41 6.84 3.77
N PHE A 28 19.50 8.11 4.10
CA PHE A 28 19.28 9.24 3.17
C PHE A 28 20.42 9.53 2.20
N THR A 29 21.54 8.85 2.32
CA THR A 29 22.73 9.09 1.48
C THR A 29 22.85 8.13 0.31
N LEU A 30 22.06 7.05 0.30
CA LEU A 30 22.11 6.04 -0.74
C LEU A 30 21.15 6.38 -1.87
N THR A 31 21.66 6.35 -3.09
CA THR A 31 20.88 6.51 -4.33
C THR A 31 20.69 5.19 -5.09
N SER A 32 21.43 4.15 -4.73
CA SER A 32 21.29 2.81 -5.28
C SER A 32 21.81 1.75 -4.33
N LEU A 33 21.20 0.58 -4.37
CA LEU A 33 21.61 -0.61 -3.63
C LEU A 33 21.78 -1.78 -4.61
N ASP A 34 22.79 -2.61 -4.38
CA ASP A 34 23.04 -3.83 -5.15
C ASP A 34 22.77 -5.05 -4.26
N PHE A 35 21.68 -5.76 -4.57
CA PHE A 35 21.24 -6.95 -3.85
C PHE A 35 21.61 -8.27 -4.55
N SER A 36 22.49 -8.25 -5.56
CA SER A 36 22.84 -9.42 -6.36
C SER A 36 23.32 -10.63 -5.55
N HIS A 37 23.87 -10.39 -4.36
CA HIS A 37 24.37 -11.43 -3.44
C HIS A 37 23.62 -11.46 -2.10
N PHE A 38 22.44 -10.84 -2.02
CA PHE A 38 21.67 -10.74 -0.79
C PHE A 38 20.62 -11.86 -0.72
N ASP A 39 20.89 -12.91 0.06
CA ASP A 39 20.00 -14.06 0.20
C ASP A 39 18.91 -13.79 1.25
N THR A 40 17.66 -13.74 0.80
CA THR A 40 16.48 -13.55 1.66
C THR A 40 15.65 -14.83 1.84
N SER A 41 16.15 -15.99 1.41
CA SER A 41 15.38 -17.26 1.38
C SER A 41 14.84 -17.72 2.73
N GLN A 42 15.50 -17.33 3.83
CA GLN A 42 15.10 -17.69 5.19
C GLN A 42 14.41 -16.54 5.95
N VAL A 43 14.20 -15.40 5.28
CA VAL A 43 13.63 -14.22 5.92
C VAL A 43 12.14 -14.40 6.12
N PHE A 44 11.67 -14.15 7.35
CA PHE A 44 10.25 -14.14 7.69
C PHE A 44 9.71 -12.74 8.02
N ASN A 45 10.58 -11.76 8.28
CA ASN A 45 10.20 -10.40 8.66
C ASN A 45 10.96 -9.36 7.82
N MET A 46 10.22 -8.60 6.99
CA MET A 46 10.73 -7.49 6.16
C MET A 46 10.08 -6.15 6.55
N LYS A 47 9.49 -6.07 7.76
CA LYS A 47 8.86 -4.85 8.25
C LYS A 47 9.83 -3.67 8.20
N SER A 48 9.38 -2.54 7.64
CA SER A 48 10.17 -1.30 7.57
C SER A 48 11.55 -1.45 6.90
N LEU A 49 11.78 -2.47 6.06
CA LEU A 49 13.10 -2.78 5.50
C LEU A 49 13.74 -1.58 4.80
N PHE A 50 12.94 -0.83 4.02
CA PHE A 50 13.36 0.37 3.28
C PHE A 50 12.64 1.63 3.78
N PHE A 51 12.14 1.61 5.03
CA PHE A 51 11.41 2.74 5.60
C PHE A 51 12.20 4.04 5.49
N ASP A 52 11.54 5.10 4.98
CA ASP A 52 12.09 6.46 4.88
C ASP A 52 13.42 6.54 4.09
N MET A 53 13.54 5.73 3.04
CA MET A 53 14.62 5.88 2.06
C MET A 53 14.23 6.94 1.00
N SER A 54 14.11 8.18 1.44
CA SER A 54 13.54 9.27 0.65
C SER A 54 14.38 9.71 -0.57
N THR A 55 15.61 9.23 -0.71
CA THR A 55 16.53 9.58 -1.82
C THR A 55 16.62 8.51 -2.90
N ILE A 56 16.10 7.31 -2.66
CA ILE A 56 16.18 6.21 -3.61
C ILE A 56 15.12 6.37 -4.71
N THR A 57 15.54 6.28 -5.97
CA THR A 57 14.62 6.43 -7.13
C THR A 57 14.25 5.12 -7.78
N ASP A 58 15.07 4.10 -7.56
CA ASP A 58 14.90 2.77 -8.13
C ASP A 58 15.46 1.70 -7.20
N LEU A 59 14.80 0.53 -7.15
CA LEU A 59 15.18 -0.62 -6.33
C LEU A 59 15.04 -1.89 -7.17
N ASP A 60 16.15 -2.55 -7.45
CA ASP A 60 16.13 -3.89 -8.04
C ASP A 60 16.03 -4.94 -6.93
N LEU A 61 14.84 -5.52 -6.80
CA LEU A 61 14.54 -6.57 -5.83
C LEU A 61 14.31 -7.93 -6.50
N SER A 62 14.77 -8.11 -7.74
CA SER A 62 14.58 -9.33 -8.54
C SER A 62 15.14 -10.60 -7.85
N ASN A 63 16.18 -10.46 -7.02
CA ASN A 63 16.77 -11.55 -6.26
C ASN A 63 16.09 -11.87 -4.92
N PHE A 64 15.10 -11.03 -4.51
CA PHE A 64 14.42 -11.26 -3.22
C PHE A 64 13.53 -12.49 -3.29
N LYS A 65 13.71 -13.41 -2.34
CA LYS A 65 12.83 -14.55 -2.08
C LYS A 65 11.98 -14.22 -0.86
N THR A 66 10.66 -14.27 -1.02
CA THR A 66 9.73 -13.85 0.02
C THR A 66 8.80 -14.97 0.49
N ASP A 67 9.10 -16.22 0.13
CA ASP A 67 8.26 -17.40 0.40
C ASP A 67 7.96 -17.64 1.88
N ASN A 68 8.81 -17.12 2.77
CA ASN A 68 8.66 -17.28 4.21
C ASN A 68 8.22 -15.99 4.92
N VAL A 69 8.05 -14.89 4.19
CA VAL A 69 7.74 -13.59 4.79
C VAL A 69 6.30 -13.53 5.27
N THR A 70 6.12 -13.10 6.52
CA THR A 70 4.82 -12.91 7.16
C THR A 70 4.49 -11.44 7.45
N ASP A 71 5.50 -10.57 7.57
CA ASP A 71 5.32 -9.14 7.82
C ASP A 71 6.07 -8.29 6.80
N MET A 72 5.32 -7.54 5.98
CA MET A 72 5.78 -6.53 5.03
C MET A 72 5.28 -5.12 5.38
N SER A 73 4.80 -4.91 6.64
CA SER A 73 4.32 -3.61 7.07
C SER A 73 5.39 -2.54 6.92
N LEU A 74 5.01 -1.35 6.42
CA LEU A 74 5.90 -0.19 6.35
C LEU A 74 7.15 -0.41 5.44
N MET A 75 7.18 -1.49 4.61
CA MET A 75 8.40 -1.91 3.91
C MET A 75 9.00 -0.80 3.04
N PHE A 76 8.17 -0.04 2.33
CA PHE A 76 8.57 1.09 1.49
C PHE A 76 7.98 2.42 1.97
N LYS A 77 7.50 2.47 3.24
CA LYS A 77 6.88 3.70 3.75
C LYS A 77 7.88 4.87 3.68
N ASP A 78 7.38 6.01 3.17
CA ASP A 78 8.13 7.26 2.99
C ASP A 78 9.32 7.15 2.00
N CYS A 79 9.32 6.15 1.08
CA CYS A 79 10.23 6.13 -0.07
C CYS A 79 9.77 7.16 -1.11
N SER A 80 9.82 8.44 -0.76
CA SER A 80 9.14 9.53 -1.46
C SER A 80 9.70 9.83 -2.86
N SER A 81 10.94 9.43 -3.18
CA SER A 81 11.56 9.60 -4.50
C SER A 81 11.45 8.37 -5.40
N LEU A 82 10.92 7.25 -4.91
CA LEU A 82 10.81 6.00 -5.68
C LEU A 82 9.80 6.16 -6.81
N ILE A 83 10.22 5.91 -8.06
CA ILE A 83 9.40 6.14 -9.26
C ILE A 83 8.78 4.85 -9.77
N ASN A 84 9.58 3.79 -9.84
CA ASN A 84 9.17 2.49 -10.34
C ASN A 84 9.50 1.41 -9.32
N LEU A 85 8.55 0.48 -9.11
CA LEU A 85 8.75 -0.64 -8.23
C LEU A 85 8.12 -1.90 -8.83
N ASN A 86 8.97 -2.86 -9.17
CA ASN A 86 8.55 -4.16 -9.67
C ASN A 86 8.70 -5.23 -8.57
N LEU A 87 7.58 -5.77 -8.12
CA LEU A 87 7.50 -6.81 -7.11
C LEU A 87 6.90 -8.12 -7.67
N SER A 88 6.96 -8.32 -8.99
CA SER A 88 6.37 -9.48 -9.68
C SER A 88 6.97 -10.84 -9.25
N ASN A 89 8.15 -10.83 -8.63
CA ASN A 89 8.77 -12.03 -8.06
C ASN A 89 8.40 -12.29 -6.58
N PHE A 90 7.65 -11.37 -5.92
CA PHE A 90 7.31 -11.53 -4.52
C PHE A 90 6.20 -12.58 -4.33
N ASN A 91 6.47 -13.61 -3.55
CA ASN A 91 5.46 -14.55 -3.09
C ASN A 91 4.89 -14.05 -1.75
N THR A 92 3.62 -13.65 -1.76
CA THR A 92 2.96 -13.10 -0.56
C THR A 92 1.98 -14.07 0.11
N ASN A 93 2.02 -15.36 -0.25
CA ASN A 93 1.08 -16.37 0.26
C ASN A 93 1.06 -16.49 1.79
N LYS A 94 2.16 -16.20 2.47
CA LYS A 94 2.26 -16.28 3.94
C LYS A 94 2.11 -14.91 4.62
N VAL A 95 1.99 -13.82 3.86
CA VAL A 95 1.97 -12.47 4.42
C VAL A 95 0.65 -12.21 5.15
N ILE A 96 0.76 -11.76 6.39
CA ILE A 96 -0.35 -11.43 7.29
C ILE A 96 -0.46 -9.91 7.45
N TYR A 97 0.65 -9.20 7.42
CA TYR A 97 0.70 -7.76 7.70
C TYR A 97 1.25 -6.98 6.50
N MET A 98 0.42 -6.06 5.93
CA MET A 98 0.78 -5.16 4.83
C MET A 98 0.45 -3.68 5.16
N LYS A 99 0.23 -3.36 6.44
CA LYS A 99 -0.12 -1.99 6.87
C LYS A 99 0.95 -1.01 6.40
N SER A 100 0.51 0.10 5.76
CA SER A 100 1.36 1.21 5.32
C SER A 100 2.53 0.77 4.42
N MET A 101 2.38 -0.31 3.62
CA MET A 101 3.51 -0.86 2.85
C MET A 101 4.10 0.14 1.86
N PHE A 102 3.27 0.98 1.21
CA PHE A 102 3.66 2.00 0.25
C PHE A 102 3.27 3.43 0.69
N ASP A 103 2.90 3.60 1.97
CA ASP A 103 2.48 4.90 2.51
C ASP A 103 3.58 5.95 2.33
N GLY A 104 3.26 7.11 1.72
CA GLY A 104 4.25 8.15 1.46
C GLY A 104 5.15 7.94 0.23
N CYS A 105 4.89 6.94 -0.62
CA CYS A 105 5.58 6.78 -1.91
C CYS A 105 5.07 7.82 -2.92
N CYS A 106 5.30 9.11 -2.67
CA CYS A 106 4.67 10.21 -3.38
C CYS A 106 5.03 10.28 -4.88
N SER A 107 6.22 9.82 -5.27
CA SER A 107 6.69 9.82 -6.66
C SER A 107 6.40 8.54 -7.43
N LEU A 108 5.79 7.53 -6.80
CA LEU A 108 5.56 6.22 -7.40
C LEU A 108 4.53 6.31 -8.53
N ILE A 109 4.98 6.02 -9.75
CA ILE A 109 4.15 6.05 -10.97
C ILE A 109 3.76 4.62 -11.37
N ASN A 110 4.74 3.71 -11.36
CA ASN A 110 4.56 2.33 -11.79
C ASN A 110 4.81 1.37 -10.63
N LEU A 111 3.77 0.65 -10.25
CA LEU A 111 3.81 -0.37 -9.21
C LEU A 111 3.26 -1.67 -9.78
N ASN A 112 4.12 -2.70 -9.87
CA ASN A 112 3.71 -4.04 -10.29
C ASN A 112 3.59 -4.97 -9.07
N ILE A 113 2.34 -5.31 -8.73
CA ILE A 113 1.94 -6.21 -7.64
C ILE A 113 0.90 -7.23 -8.12
N ASP A 114 0.87 -7.54 -9.43
CA ASP A 114 -0.15 -8.40 -10.04
C ASP A 114 -0.18 -9.84 -9.49
N ASN A 115 0.92 -10.27 -8.86
CA ASN A 115 1.04 -11.59 -8.23
C ASN A 115 0.75 -11.61 -6.73
N PHE A 116 0.39 -10.47 -6.12
CA PHE A 116 0.13 -10.44 -4.67
C PHE A 116 -1.08 -11.28 -4.29
N ASN A 117 -0.87 -12.28 -3.45
CA ASN A 117 -1.93 -13.00 -2.76
C ASN A 117 -2.18 -12.35 -1.39
N THR A 118 -3.38 -11.81 -1.19
CA THR A 118 -3.74 -11.11 0.04
C THR A 118 -4.71 -11.92 0.93
N GLU A 119 -4.90 -13.21 0.65
CA GLU A 119 -5.87 -14.07 1.33
C GLU A 119 -5.66 -14.17 2.85
N ASN A 120 -4.42 -13.99 3.31
CA ASN A 120 -4.07 -14.05 4.73
C ASN A 120 -3.92 -12.68 5.39
N VAL A 121 -4.06 -11.59 4.62
CA VAL A 121 -3.85 -10.24 5.14
C VAL A 121 -5.00 -9.81 6.04
N ILE A 122 -4.68 -9.31 7.23
CA ILE A 122 -5.65 -8.86 8.24
C ILE A 122 -5.81 -7.35 8.33
N SER A 123 -4.86 -6.56 7.79
CA SER A 123 -4.94 -5.10 7.77
C SER A 123 -4.28 -4.54 6.52
N MET A 124 -5.01 -3.66 5.83
CA MET A 124 -4.54 -2.87 4.68
C MET A 124 -4.53 -1.37 5.00
N ARG A 125 -4.51 -1.03 6.30
CA ARG A 125 -4.49 0.37 6.74
C ARG A 125 -3.37 1.14 6.07
N SER A 126 -3.70 2.28 5.45
CA SER A 126 -2.76 3.20 4.81
C SER A 126 -1.86 2.55 3.74
N MET A 127 -2.26 1.40 3.14
CA MET A 127 -1.36 0.63 2.26
C MET A 127 -0.82 1.45 1.09
N PHE A 128 -1.64 2.34 0.51
CA PHE A 128 -1.28 3.23 -0.60
C PHE A 128 -1.45 4.71 -0.24
N SER A 129 -1.57 5.04 1.04
CA SER A 129 -1.75 6.42 1.50
C SER A 129 -0.62 7.31 0.97
N PHE A 130 -0.93 8.53 0.51
CA PHE A 130 0.02 9.48 -0.09
C PHE A 130 0.77 8.97 -1.33
N CYS A 131 0.30 7.93 -2.03
CA CYS A 131 0.81 7.58 -3.35
C CYS A 131 0.29 8.57 -4.41
N SER A 132 0.65 9.85 -4.26
CA SER A 132 0.03 10.95 -4.99
C SER A 132 0.33 10.98 -6.50
N SER A 133 1.38 10.30 -6.96
CA SER A 133 1.72 10.19 -8.39
C SER A 133 1.13 8.95 -9.08
N LEU A 134 0.55 8.02 -8.33
CA LEU A 134 0.01 6.77 -8.84
C LEU A 134 -1.29 7.02 -9.62
N LYS A 135 -1.30 6.67 -10.92
CA LYS A 135 -2.45 6.88 -11.79
C LYS A 135 -3.30 5.64 -11.95
N ASN A 136 -2.65 4.49 -12.05
CA ASN A 136 -3.29 3.20 -12.27
C ASN A 136 -2.84 2.21 -11.20
N LEU A 137 -3.79 1.44 -10.69
CA LEU A 137 -3.52 0.40 -9.71
C LEU A 137 -4.46 -0.78 -9.99
N ASN A 138 -3.87 -1.92 -10.40
CA ASN A 138 -4.61 -3.16 -10.60
C ASN A 138 -4.57 -4.01 -9.33
N ILE A 139 -5.70 -4.07 -8.61
CA ILE A 139 -5.87 -4.85 -7.38
C ILE A 139 -7.15 -5.68 -7.39
N LEU A 140 -7.70 -5.96 -8.59
CA LEU A 140 -8.89 -6.80 -8.74
C LEU A 140 -8.70 -8.22 -8.20
N HIS A 141 -7.46 -8.70 -8.17
CA HIS A 141 -7.11 -10.03 -7.64
C HIS A 141 -6.98 -10.07 -6.11
N PHE A 142 -7.03 -8.92 -5.41
CA PHE A 142 -6.93 -8.87 -3.96
C PHE A 142 -8.11 -9.57 -3.30
N LYS A 143 -7.82 -10.48 -2.36
CA LYS A 143 -8.79 -11.12 -1.47
C LYS A 143 -8.77 -10.42 -0.13
N THR A 144 -9.93 -9.91 0.31
CA THR A 144 -10.00 -9.09 1.52
C THR A 144 -10.85 -9.70 2.63
N ASN A 145 -11.20 -10.99 2.52
CA ASN A 145 -12.08 -11.70 3.45
C ASN A 145 -11.63 -11.66 4.92
N LYS A 146 -10.32 -11.56 5.17
CA LYS A 146 -9.78 -11.50 6.54
C LYS A 146 -9.43 -10.07 7.00
N VAL A 147 -9.54 -9.10 6.10
CA VAL A 147 -9.17 -7.70 6.43
C VAL A 147 -10.20 -7.09 7.36
N ASN A 148 -9.72 -6.48 8.45
CA ASN A 148 -10.55 -5.80 9.44
C ASN A 148 -10.32 -4.28 9.54
N ASP A 149 -9.26 -3.76 8.92
CA ASP A 149 -8.90 -2.33 8.95
C ASP A 149 -8.42 -1.87 7.57
N MET A 150 -9.19 -0.96 6.94
CA MET A 150 -8.89 -0.32 5.66
C MET A 150 -8.77 1.20 5.78
N ARG A 151 -8.59 1.75 7.00
CA ARG A 151 -8.45 3.20 7.20
C ARG A 151 -7.35 3.76 6.34
N TYR A 152 -7.62 4.91 5.70
CA TYR A 152 -6.63 5.66 4.91
C TYR A 152 -6.01 4.87 3.74
N MET A 153 -6.61 3.75 3.30
CA MET A 153 -5.95 2.86 2.32
C MET A 153 -5.52 3.58 1.05
N PHE A 154 -6.32 4.53 0.56
CA PHE A 154 -6.05 5.36 -0.63
C PHE A 154 -6.05 6.86 -0.30
N TYR A 155 -5.85 7.22 0.96
CA TYR A 155 -5.84 8.62 1.38
C TYR A 155 -4.78 9.42 0.62
N GLU A 156 -5.17 10.57 0.02
CA GLU A 156 -4.29 11.41 -0.80
C GLU A 156 -3.66 10.70 -2.03
N CYS A 157 -4.30 9.66 -2.59
CA CYS A 157 -3.99 9.15 -3.92
C CYS A 157 -4.55 10.12 -4.98
N SER A 158 -3.99 11.34 -5.03
CA SER A 158 -4.59 12.48 -5.72
C SER A 158 -4.61 12.37 -7.25
N ASN A 159 -3.81 11.48 -7.86
CA ASN A 159 -3.76 11.29 -9.31
C ASN A 159 -4.45 10.02 -9.80
N ILE A 160 -4.97 9.19 -8.93
CA ILE A 160 -5.71 7.97 -9.35
C ILE A 160 -7.05 8.39 -9.98
N GLU A 161 -7.34 7.90 -11.18
CA GLU A 161 -8.54 8.27 -11.94
C GLU A 161 -9.62 7.19 -11.87
N ASN A 162 -9.22 5.93 -11.87
CA ASN A 162 -10.13 4.80 -11.86
C ASN A 162 -9.70 3.79 -10.79
N LEU A 163 -10.65 3.32 -9.99
CA LEU A 163 -10.42 2.34 -8.95
C LEU A 163 -11.56 1.33 -8.91
N ASP A 164 -11.26 0.11 -9.34
CA ASP A 164 -12.22 -0.99 -9.27
C ASP A 164 -11.88 -1.89 -8.07
N LEU A 165 -12.77 -1.87 -7.08
CA LEU A 165 -12.71 -2.67 -5.86
C LEU A 165 -13.90 -3.65 -5.80
N SER A 166 -14.46 -4.00 -6.95
CA SER A 166 -15.63 -4.89 -7.03
C SER A 166 -15.41 -6.29 -6.46
N ASN A 167 -14.15 -6.70 -6.33
CA ASN A 167 -13.79 -7.99 -5.71
C ASN A 167 -13.52 -7.90 -4.20
N PHE A 168 -13.56 -6.70 -3.62
CA PHE A 168 -13.33 -6.55 -2.19
C PHE A 168 -14.53 -7.06 -1.39
N ASN A 169 -14.30 -8.05 -0.54
CA ASN A 169 -15.23 -8.42 0.51
C ASN A 169 -14.91 -7.60 1.77
N THR A 170 -15.85 -6.78 2.22
CA THR A 170 -15.67 -5.91 3.39
C THR A 170 -16.52 -6.33 4.60
N GLU A 171 -17.09 -7.55 4.59
CA GLU A 171 -17.92 -8.05 5.70
C GLU A 171 -17.20 -8.03 7.05
N ASN A 172 -15.90 -8.28 7.08
CA ASN A 172 -15.11 -8.28 8.31
C ASN A 172 -14.45 -6.94 8.62
N VAL A 173 -14.59 -5.94 7.73
CA VAL A 173 -13.95 -4.63 7.92
C VAL A 173 -14.71 -3.84 8.99
N LYS A 174 -13.97 -3.38 10.00
CA LYS A 174 -14.50 -2.61 11.13
C LYS A 174 -14.26 -1.11 10.98
N ASN A 175 -13.35 -0.70 10.10
CA ASN A 175 -13.01 0.70 9.94
C ASN A 175 -12.49 1.02 8.53
N MET A 176 -13.14 1.99 7.87
CA MET A 176 -12.80 2.51 6.53
C MET A 176 -12.60 4.04 6.56
N LYS A 177 -12.31 4.62 7.74
CA LYS A 177 -12.16 6.07 7.89
C LYS A 177 -11.18 6.64 6.87
N CYS A 178 -11.57 7.71 6.18
CA CYS A 178 -10.76 8.45 5.20
C CYS A 178 -10.20 7.58 4.05
N MET A 179 -10.87 6.45 3.71
CA MET A 179 -10.31 5.48 2.76
C MET A 179 -10.01 6.08 1.40
N PHE A 180 -10.86 6.98 0.88
CA PHE A 180 -10.71 7.68 -0.40
C PHE A 180 -10.59 9.18 -0.25
N SER A 181 -10.40 9.67 0.98
CA SER A 181 -10.31 11.12 1.22
C SER A 181 -9.16 11.73 0.43
N LYS A 182 -9.42 12.87 -0.21
CA LYS A 182 -8.48 13.61 -1.08
C LYS A 182 -7.99 12.86 -2.33
N CYS A 183 -8.75 11.90 -2.83
CA CYS A 183 -8.57 11.34 -4.18
C CYS A 183 -9.11 12.32 -5.23
N LEU A 184 -8.39 13.41 -5.47
CA LEU A 184 -8.88 14.60 -6.18
C LEU A 184 -9.20 14.37 -7.66
N LYS A 185 -8.59 13.36 -8.30
CA LYS A 185 -8.82 13.03 -9.72
C LYS A 185 -9.61 11.75 -9.92
N LEU A 186 -10.15 11.14 -8.86
CA LEU A 186 -10.91 9.90 -8.99
C LEU A 186 -12.24 10.16 -9.73
N ILE A 187 -12.38 9.54 -10.89
CA ILE A 187 -13.54 9.69 -11.80
C ILE A 187 -14.49 8.49 -11.62
N ASN A 188 -13.94 7.28 -11.55
CA ASN A 188 -14.72 6.07 -11.44
C ASN A 188 -14.28 5.25 -10.22
N LEU A 189 -15.20 4.97 -9.31
CA LEU A 189 -15.00 4.14 -8.13
C LEU A 189 -16.04 3.03 -8.09
N ASN A 190 -15.62 1.78 -8.23
CA ASN A 190 -16.50 0.62 -8.14
C ASN A 190 -16.33 -0.09 -6.79
N ILE A 191 -17.33 0.04 -5.91
CA ILE A 191 -17.41 -0.56 -4.59
C ILE A 191 -18.68 -1.41 -4.42
N LYS A 192 -19.15 -2.04 -5.51
CA LYS A 192 -20.44 -2.75 -5.54
C LYS A 192 -20.61 -3.84 -4.49
N ASN A 193 -19.52 -4.44 -4.02
CA ASN A 193 -19.54 -5.51 -3.02
C ASN A 193 -19.16 -5.05 -1.60
N PHE A 194 -19.11 -3.73 -1.37
CA PHE A 194 -18.85 -3.22 -0.02
C PHE A 194 -20.04 -3.47 0.89
N CYS A 195 -19.77 -4.07 2.06
CA CYS A 195 -20.72 -4.26 3.14
C CYS A 195 -20.45 -3.22 4.23
N PHE A 196 -21.45 -2.42 4.56
CA PHE A 196 -21.35 -1.38 5.59
C PHE A 196 -22.05 -1.78 6.91
N ASN A 197 -22.66 -2.97 6.98
CA ASN A 197 -23.46 -3.42 8.11
C ASN A 197 -22.67 -3.58 9.41
N ASN A 198 -21.38 -3.86 9.31
CA ASN A 198 -20.50 -4.08 10.47
C ASN A 198 -19.79 -2.79 10.94
N ILE A 199 -20.06 -1.67 10.26
CA ILE A 199 -19.48 -0.38 10.58
C ILE A 199 -20.55 0.44 11.31
N ASN A 200 -20.60 0.33 12.63
CA ASN A 200 -21.45 1.07 13.59
C ASN A 200 -22.65 1.83 12.99
N ASN A 201 -23.84 1.16 12.95
CA ASN A 201 -25.16 1.76 12.75
C ASN A 201 -25.51 2.45 11.41
N TYR A 202 -24.77 2.28 10.33
CA TYR A 202 -25.18 2.82 9.04
C TYR A 202 -26.08 1.84 8.28
N LYS A 203 -27.39 2.04 8.44
CA LYS A 203 -28.41 1.31 7.67
C LYS A 203 -28.78 1.99 6.35
N ASP A 204 -28.28 3.20 6.09
CA ASP A 204 -28.68 4.01 4.96
C ASP A 204 -27.46 4.51 4.18
N LEU A 205 -27.28 3.97 2.95
CA LEU A 205 -26.24 4.37 2.03
C LEU A 205 -26.32 5.85 1.64
N SER A 206 -27.53 6.44 1.64
CA SER A 206 -27.71 7.86 1.33
C SER A 206 -26.96 8.78 2.28
N VAL A 207 -26.79 8.35 3.53
CA VAL A 207 -26.06 9.10 4.57
C VAL A 207 -24.54 9.00 4.35
N ILE A 208 -24.06 7.87 3.81
CA ILE A 208 -22.62 7.67 3.48
C ILE A 208 -22.22 8.54 2.29
N LEU A 209 -23.16 8.75 1.37
CA LEU A 209 -22.96 9.51 0.13
C LEU A 209 -23.17 11.00 0.30
N ASP A 210 -23.73 11.45 1.42
CA ASP A 210 -23.83 12.88 1.71
C ASP A 210 -22.45 13.44 2.08
N ILE A 211 -21.68 13.73 1.04
CA ILE A 211 -20.31 14.29 1.11
C ILE A 211 -20.31 15.62 1.90
N SER A 212 -21.48 16.26 2.05
CA SER A 212 -21.64 17.54 2.76
C SER A 212 -21.68 17.42 4.28
N LYS A 213 -21.98 16.23 4.82
CA LYS A 213 -22.10 16.01 6.27
C LYS A 213 -20.84 15.40 6.86
N ASN A 214 -19.97 16.27 7.37
CA ASN A 214 -18.80 15.91 8.18
C ASN A 214 -19.16 15.01 9.38
N GLN A 215 -19.15 13.71 9.20
CA GLN A 215 -19.32 12.74 10.31
C GLN A 215 -17.94 12.38 10.89
N LYS A 216 -17.41 13.29 11.72
CA LYS A 216 -16.03 13.19 12.26
C LYS A 216 -15.75 11.96 13.14
N ASP A 217 -16.79 11.32 13.70
CA ASP A 217 -16.63 10.32 14.78
C ASP A 217 -17.03 8.88 14.40
N SER A 218 -17.29 8.60 13.12
CA SER A 218 -17.65 7.26 12.67
C SER A 218 -16.49 6.49 12.07
N ASN A 219 -16.59 5.16 12.08
CA ASN A 219 -15.60 4.28 11.43
C ASN A 219 -15.59 4.42 9.90
N ILE A 220 -16.51 5.20 9.31
CA ILE A 220 -16.55 5.62 7.89
C ILE A 220 -16.23 7.12 7.77
N GLY A 221 -16.02 7.80 8.89
CA GLY A 221 -15.83 9.24 8.92
C GLY A 221 -14.87 9.73 7.87
N ASN A 222 -15.31 10.72 7.09
CA ASN A 222 -14.54 11.35 6.03
C ASN A 222 -14.05 10.38 4.93
N MET A 223 -14.72 9.23 4.73
CA MET A 223 -14.32 8.23 3.73
C MET A 223 -14.16 8.83 2.34
N PHE A 224 -15.04 9.76 1.97
CA PHE A 224 -15.08 10.45 0.69
C PHE A 224 -14.75 11.95 0.79
N GLU A 225 -14.14 12.40 1.88
CA GLU A 225 -13.81 13.81 2.06
C GLU A 225 -12.87 14.32 0.96
N ASN A 226 -13.26 15.42 0.30
CA ASN A 226 -12.50 16.01 -0.80
C ASN A 226 -12.18 15.01 -1.94
N ILE A 227 -13.06 14.06 -2.21
CA ILE A 227 -13.05 13.29 -3.44
C ILE A 227 -13.45 14.21 -4.62
N ASN A 228 -13.10 13.83 -5.86
CA ASN A 228 -13.55 14.55 -7.04
C ASN A 228 -15.10 14.64 -7.04
N GLU A 229 -15.66 15.84 -7.12
CA GLU A 229 -17.12 16.08 -7.13
C GLU A 229 -17.85 15.40 -8.30
N ASN A 230 -17.13 15.12 -9.39
CA ASN A 230 -17.66 14.41 -10.57
C ASN A 230 -17.40 12.89 -10.51
N CYS A 231 -16.94 12.35 -9.40
CA CYS A 231 -16.66 10.93 -9.25
C CYS A 231 -17.94 10.10 -9.37
N GLN A 232 -17.97 9.16 -10.31
CA GLN A 232 -19.03 8.17 -10.43
C GLN A 232 -18.73 7.01 -9.48
N ILE A 233 -19.60 6.78 -8.50
CA ILE A 233 -19.44 5.70 -7.51
C ILE A 233 -20.49 4.62 -7.81
N ILE A 234 -20.03 3.40 -8.06
CA ILE A 234 -20.87 2.24 -8.34
C ILE A 234 -21.03 1.43 -7.06
N PHE A 235 -22.26 1.32 -6.58
CA PHE A 235 -22.66 0.53 -5.42
C PHE A 235 -23.34 -0.77 -5.85
N GLY A 236 -23.35 -1.77 -4.97
CA GLY A 236 -24.20 -2.93 -5.08
C GLY A 236 -25.63 -2.61 -4.63
N ASN A 237 -26.60 -3.38 -5.12
CA ASN A 237 -28.01 -3.38 -4.69
C ASN A 237 -28.15 -4.07 -3.34
#